data_6d95beb6c6465814e16ca5efbcbcc04b
#
_entry.id   6d95beb6c6465814e16ca5efbcbcc04b
#
_cell.length_a   1.000
_cell.length_b   1.000
_cell.length_c   1.000
_cell.angle_alpha   90.00
_cell.angle_beta   90.00
_cell.angle_gamma   90.00
#
_symmetry.space_group_name_H-M   'P 1'
#
loop_
_entity.id
_entity.type
_entity.pdbx_description
1 polymer ?
#
loop_
_entity_poly.entity_id
_entity_poly.type
_entity_poly.pdbx_seq_one_letter_code
_entity_poly.pdbx_strand_id
1 'polypeptide(L)'
;MANSNIVPFRKPPKAGRGRDRQRAGGGLVRSERIRRRKRAAAVLCTVIIAVGGWLAYGGNEALPGFATLAKTPTTDSLSAAFSICGDSHRTNCVVDGDTFWFEGEKIRIADIDTPELSPPRCEAERIKGEAAKSRLLALLNAGKFSLAAGFRDEDKYGRKLRTVSRAGNSLGDVLIGEGLARSWDGARHGWCQGG
;
A
#
# COMPACT_ATOMS: atom_id res chain seq x y z
N MET A 1 -55.85 -12.69 24.30
CA MET A 1 -55.84 -11.72 25.40
C MET A 1 -54.65 -10.82 25.19
N ALA A 2 -54.91 -9.59 24.79
CA ALA A 2 -53.91 -8.59 24.47
C ALA A 2 -53.48 -7.84 25.74
N ASN A 3 -52.22 -7.54 25.89
CA ASN A 3 -51.76 -6.56 26.86
C ASN A 3 -50.71 -5.66 26.22
N SER A 4 -51.20 -4.49 25.82
CA SER A 4 -50.42 -3.37 25.30
C SER A 4 -50.01 -2.46 26.47
N ASN A 5 -48.72 -2.34 26.76
CA ASN A 5 -48.18 -1.32 27.66
C ASN A 5 -47.64 -0.15 26.84
N ILE A 6 -48.46 0.88 26.72
CA ILE A 6 -48.11 2.19 26.19
C ILE A 6 -47.57 3.04 27.33
N VAL A 7 -46.30 3.48 27.25
CA VAL A 7 -45.68 4.42 28.19
C VAL A 7 -45.87 5.84 27.66
N PRO A 8 -46.44 6.80 28.43
CA PRO A 8 -46.68 8.16 27.95
C PRO A 8 -45.39 9.03 27.97
N PHE A 9 -45.22 9.77 26.89
CA PHE A 9 -44.14 10.74 26.66
C PHE A 9 -44.31 11.96 27.56
N ARG A 10 -43.34 12.22 28.44
CA ARG A 10 -43.29 13.43 29.31
C ARG A 10 -42.56 14.55 28.61
N LYS A 11 -43.25 15.70 28.40
CA LYS A 11 -42.66 16.97 27.91
C LYS A 11 -41.69 17.55 28.95
N PRO A 12 -40.54 18.11 28.53
CA PRO A 12 -39.64 18.88 29.40
C PRO A 12 -40.18 20.26 29.71
N PRO A 13 -39.83 20.85 30.86
CA PRO A 13 -40.34 22.16 31.30
C PRO A 13 -39.62 23.33 30.53
N LYS A 14 -40.39 24.41 30.33
CA LYS A 14 -39.93 25.64 29.72
C LYS A 14 -38.99 26.39 30.68
N ALA A 15 -37.76 26.72 30.20
CA ALA A 15 -36.83 27.57 30.92
C ALA A 15 -37.26 29.02 30.84
N GLY A 16 -37.26 29.70 32.01
CA GLY A 16 -37.64 31.09 32.19
C GLY A 16 -36.56 32.03 31.70
N ARG A 17 -37.06 33.21 31.23
CA ARG A 17 -36.24 34.38 30.90
C ARG A 17 -35.72 35.03 32.20
N GLY A 18 -34.39 34.99 32.41
CA GLY A 18 -33.69 35.87 33.32
C GLY A 18 -32.95 36.94 32.51
N ARG A 19 -33.41 38.20 32.58
CA ARG A 19 -32.60 39.36 32.23
C ARG A 19 -31.75 39.68 33.43
N ASP A 20 -30.43 39.74 33.26
CA ASP A 20 -29.61 40.64 34.04
C ASP A 20 -28.41 41.15 33.25
N ARG A 21 -28.25 42.45 33.37
CA ARG A 21 -27.17 43.28 32.84
C ARG A 21 -25.87 42.93 33.55
N GLN A 22 -24.77 42.85 32.79
CA GLN A 22 -23.53 43.47 33.26
C GLN A 22 -22.66 43.90 32.06
N ARG A 23 -22.58 45.23 31.89
CA ARG A 23 -21.50 45.89 31.15
C ARG A 23 -20.25 45.84 32.05
N ALA A 24 -19.15 45.32 31.54
CA ALA A 24 -17.77 45.81 31.75
C ALA A 24 -16.78 44.76 31.22
N GLY A 25 -15.90 45.11 30.31
CA GLY A 25 -14.78 44.25 29.88
C GLY A 25 -14.31 44.36 28.43
N GLY A 26 -14.71 45.41 27.71
CA GLY A 26 -14.38 45.57 26.29
C GLY A 26 -12.99 46.10 25.94
N GLY A 27 -12.10 46.34 26.91
CA GLY A 27 -10.82 47.05 26.66
C GLY A 27 -9.59 46.16 26.46
N LEU A 28 -9.52 45.03 27.13
CA LEU A 28 -8.30 44.21 27.17
C LEU A 28 -8.16 43.25 25.97
N VAL A 29 -9.27 42.76 25.43
CA VAL A 29 -9.25 41.79 24.31
C VAL A 29 -8.81 42.41 22.99
N ARG A 30 -9.05 43.74 22.82
CA ARG A 30 -8.69 44.44 21.58
C ARG A 30 -7.17 44.68 21.46
N SER A 31 -6.47 44.90 22.58
CA SER A 31 -5.01 45.13 22.58
C SER A 31 -4.21 43.82 22.26
N GLU A 32 -4.67 42.69 22.73
CA GLU A 32 -3.99 41.39 22.43
C GLU A 32 -4.17 40.96 20.96
N ARG A 33 -5.33 41.20 20.34
CA ARG A 33 -5.54 40.90 18.93
C ARG A 33 -4.66 41.75 18.01
N ILE A 34 -4.42 43.02 18.36
CA ILE A 34 -3.51 43.88 17.59
C ILE A 34 -2.05 43.43 17.76
N ARG A 35 -1.63 43.02 18.95
CA ARG A 35 -0.30 42.51 19.19
C ARG A 35 -0.05 41.16 18.48
N ARG A 36 -1.03 40.24 18.44
CA ARG A 36 -0.95 39.01 17.70
C ARG A 36 -0.86 39.21 16.18
N ARG A 37 -1.64 40.16 15.63
CA ARG A 37 -1.57 40.51 14.21
C ARG A 37 -0.24 41.12 13.79
N LYS A 38 0.35 42.00 14.64
CA LYS A 38 1.68 42.56 14.37
C LYS A 38 2.81 41.50 14.45
N ARG A 39 2.70 40.55 15.37
CA ARG A 39 3.67 39.43 15.44
C ARG A 39 3.53 38.46 14.27
N ALA A 40 2.32 38.14 13.85
CA ALA A 40 2.07 37.31 12.68
C ALA A 40 2.56 37.99 11.38
N ALA A 41 2.35 39.30 11.22
CA ALA A 41 2.87 40.03 10.07
C ALA A 41 4.39 40.12 10.05
N ALA A 42 5.05 40.26 11.20
CA ALA A 42 6.51 40.27 11.30
C ALA A 42 7.12 38.92 10.93
N VAL A 43 6.51 37.83 11.40
CA VAL A 43 6.97 36.44 11.03
C VAL A 43 6.78 36.15 9.55
N LEU A 44 5.66 36.62 8.96
CA LEU A 44 5.41 36.44 7.53
C LEU A 44 6.43 37.22 6.67
N CYS A 45 6.76 38.46 7.05
CA CYS A 45 7.79 39.23 6.36
C CYS A 45 9.18 38.61 6.44
N THR A 46 9.58 38.04 7.57
CA THR A 46 10.88 37.38 7.71
C THR A 46 10.97 36.11 6.87
N VAL A 47 9.88 35.33 6.78
CA VAL A 47 9.83 34.14 5.91
C VAL A 47 9.92 34.52 4.43
N ILE A 48 9.21 35.59 4.00
CA ILE A 48 9.26 36.05 2.61
C ILE A 48 10.65 36.58 2.23
N ILE A 49 11.32 37.30 3.13
CA ILE A 49 12.68 37.81 2.90
C ILE A 49 13.68 36.63 2.84
N ALA A 50 13.53 35.61 3.70
CA ALA A 50 14.38 34.43 3.70
C ALA A 50 14.21 33.62 2.40
N VAL A 51 12.98 33.41 1.94
CA VAL A 51 12.68 32.67 0.70
C VAL A 51 13.10 33.51 -0.54
N GLY A 52 12.83 34.82 -0.55
CA GLY A 52 13.24 35.72 -1.64
C GLY A 52 14.75 35.87 -1.75
N GLY A 53 15.46 35.95 -0.62
CA GLY A 53 16.92 36.00 -0.59
C GLY A 53 17.56 34.71 -1.12
N TRP A 54 16.94 33.56 -0.84
CA TRP A 54 17.43 32.26 -1.32
C TRP A 54 17.26 32.10 -2.83
N LEU A 55 16.17 32.61 -3.41
CA LEU A 55 15.93 32.62 -4.86
C LEU A 55 16.84 33.62 -5.63
N ALA A 56 17.27 34.72 -4.98
CA ALA A 56 18.10 35.74 -5.62
C ALA A 56 19.59 35.42 -5.60
N TYR A 57 20.05 34.59 -4.66
CA TYR A 57 21.48 34.27 -4.49
C TYR A 57 21.96 33.02 -5.24
N GLY A 58 21.11 32.43 -6.10
CA GLY A 58 21.57 31.41 -7.07
C GLY A 58 22.36 30.24 -6.47
N GLY A 59 21.99 29.83 -5.23
CA GLY A 59 22.66 28.74 -4.55
C GLY A 59 22.29 27.41 -5.18
N ASN A 60 23.12 26.92 -6.09
CA ASN A 60 23.10 25.56 -6.64
C ASN A 60 23.64 24.54 -5.61
N GLU A 61 23.55 24.87 -4.34
CA GLU A 61 23.87 23.96 -3.24
C GLU A 61 22.63 23.13 -2.97
N ALA A 62 22.63 21.89 -3.46
CA ALA A 62 21.66 20.87 -3.10
C ALA A 62 21.65 20.72 -1.58
N LEU A 63 20.49 20.96 -0.94
CA LEU A 63 20.30 20.76 0.49
C LEU A 63 20.78 19.35 0.87
N PRO A 64 21.72 19.21 1.81
CA PRO A 64 22.10 17.88 2.31
C PRO A 64 20.95 17.35 3.16
N GLY A 65 20.17 16.44 2.60
CA GLY A 65 19.11 15.77 3.38
C GLY A 65 17.89 15.31 2.61
N PHE A 66 17.61 15.82 1.42
CA PHE A 66 16.72 15.13 0.50
C PHE A 66 17.57 14.21 -0.37
N ALA A 67 18.06 13.11 0.23
CA ALA A 67 18.32 11.94 -0.54
C ALA A 67 17.01 11.61 -1.23
N THR A 68 16.84 12.02 -2.48
CA THR A 68 15.98 11.28 -3.39
C THR A 68 16.40 9.84 -3.14
N LEU A 69 15.45 9.02 -2.69
CA LEU A 69 15.57 7.57 -2.75
C LEU A 69 15.71 7.25 -4.23
N ALA A 70 16.89 7.54 -4.79
CA ALA A 70 17.30 7.01 -6.04
C ALA A 70 17.19 5.51 -5.81
N LYS A 71 16.14 4.90 -6.38
CA LYS A 71 15.97 3.46 -6.46
C LYS A 71 17.31 2.97 -7.00
N THR A 72 18.16 2.44 -6.10
CA THR A 72 19.44 1.88 -6.45
C THR A 72 19.16 0.95 -7.62
N PRO A 73 19.80 1.07 -8.79
CA PRO A 73 19.56 0.14 -9.87
C PRO A 73 19.92 -1.23 -9.31
N THR A 74 18.90 -2.03 -8.98
CA THR A 74 19.08 -3.41 -8.56
C THR A 74 19.58 -4.14 -9.78
N THR A 75 20.88 -4.40 -9.82
CA THR A 75 21.47 -5.22 -10.89
C THR A 75 20.90 -6.62 -10.68
N ASP A 76 20.11 -7.08 -11.63
CA ASP A 76 19.57 -8.46 -11.60
C ASP A 76 20.73 -9.43 -11.61
N SER A 77 20.88 -10.20 -10.54
CA SER A 77 21.99 -11.12 -10.33
C SER A 77 21.58 -12.56 -10.25
N LEU A 78 20.30 -12.84 -9.89
CA LEU A 78 19.80 -14.20 -9.70
C LEU A 78 19.39 -14.81 -11.04
N SER A 79 19.71 -16.10 -11.23
CA SER A 79 19.25 -16.86 -12.38
C SER A 79 19.31 -18.36 -12.09
N ALA A 80 18.36 -19.11 -12.62
CA ALA A 80 18.35 -20.56 -12.63
C ALA A 80 17.56 -21.06 -13.84
N ALA A 81 17.71 -22.32 -14.19
CA ALA A 81 16.80 -23.00 -15.08
C ALA A 81 15.61 -23.54 -14.28
N PHE A 82 14.42 -23.03 -14.54
CA PHE A 82 13.18 -23.45 -13.88
C PHE A 82 12.41 -24.45 -14.74
N SER A 83 11.71 -25.35 -14.07
CA SER A 83 10.73 -26.28 -14.64
C SER A 83 9.39 -26.17 -13.90
N ILE A 84 8.38 -26.90 -14.34
CA ILE A 84 7.17 -27.12 -13.53
C ILE A 84 7.52 -28.12 -12.42
N CYS A 85 7.08 -27.86 -11.18
CA CYS A 85 7.33 -28.76 -10.06
C CYS A 85 6.65 -30.11 -10.29
N GLY A 86 7.41 -31.17 -10.14
CA GLY A 86 6.95 -32.56 -10.02
C GLY A 86 6.96 -33.04 -8.57
N ASP A 87 6.85 -34.36 -8.39
CA ASP A 87 6.76 -34.98 -7.06
C ASP A 87 8.12 -35.04 -6.33
N SER A 88 9.23 -34.94 -7.05
CA SER A 88 10.61 -35.05 -6.51
C SER A 88 11.39 -33.76 -6.76
N HIS A 89 12.28 -33.41 -5.80
CA HIS A 89 13.25 -32.29 -5.88
C HIS A 89 12.71 -30.91 -6.23
N ARG A 90 12.31 -30.22 -5.19
CA ARG A 90 11.80 -28.83 -5.27
C ARG A 90 12.96 -27.86 -5.08
N THR A 91 13.81 -27.71 -6.10
CA THR A 91 14.96 -26.80 -6.06
C THR A 91 14.70 -25.52 -6.84
N ASN A 92 14.42 -25.64 -8.15
CA ASN A 92 14.10 -24.52 -9.03
C ASN A 92 12.89 -24.90 -9.89
N CYS A 93 11.69 -24.68 -9.38
CA CYS A 93 10.49 -25.05 -10.12
C CYS A 93 9.28 -24.19 -9.72
N VAL A 94 8.32 -24.04 -10.63
CA VAL A 94 7.09 -23.28 -10.44
C VAL A 94 5.98 -24.21 -9.97
N VAL A 95 5.34 -23.82 -8.85
CA VAL A 95 4.21 -24.53 -8.24
C VAL A 95 2.90 -24.08 -8.86
N ASP A 96 2.66 -22.75 -8.85
CA ASP A 96 1.49 -22.06 -9.39
C ASP A 96 1.87 -20.63 -9.85
N GLY A 97 0.89 -19.80 -10.17
CA GLY A 97 1.13 -18.48 -10.78
C GLY A 97 1.84 -17.47 -9.87
N ASP A 98 1.85 -17.69 -8.55
CA ASP A 98 2.50 -16.79 -7.58
C ASP A 98 3.49 -17.49 -6.64
N THR A 99 3.76 -18.78 -6.87
CA THR A 99 4.59 -19.58 -5.97
C THR A 99 5.59 -20.44 -6.75
N PHE A 100 6.86 -20.35 -6.39
CA PHE A 100 7.93 -21.14 -6.99
C PHE A 100 8.99 -21.52 -5.95
N TRP A 101 9.84 -22.47 -6.28
CA TRP A 101 11.03 -22.82 -5.53
C TRP A 101 12.25 -22.23 -6.22
N PHE A 102 13.15 -21.64 -5.45
CA PHE A 102 14.43 -21.13 -5.92
C PHE A 102 15.53 -21.55 -4.93
N GLU A 103 16.51 -22.27 -5.41
CA GLU A 103 17.61 -22.82 -4.60
C GLU A 103 17.15 -23.60 -3.36
N GLY A 104 15.99 -24.25 -3.46
CA GLY A 104 15.41 -25.04 -2.37
C GLY A 104 14.57 -24.24 -1.37
N GLU A 105 14.45 -22.92 -1.54
CA GLU A 105 13.54 -22.08 -0.77
C GLU A 105 12.21 -21.88 -1.50
N LYS A 106 11.11 -21.99 -0.77
CA LYS A 106 9.76 -21.75 -1.31
C LYS A 106 9.43 -20.26 -1.26
N ILE A 107 9.31 -19.66 -2.42
CA ILE A 107 9.03 -18.21 -2.61
C ILE A 107 7.55 -18.02 -2.97
N ARG A 108 6.87 -17.07 -2.31
CA ARG A 108 5.61 -16.51 -2.75
C ARG A 108 5.83 -15.09 -3.21
N ILE A 109 5.35 -14.75 -4.40
CA ILE A 109 5.32 -13.39 -4.92
C ILE A 109 4.30 -12.61 -4.08
N ALA A 110 4.77 -11.59 -3.34
CA ALA A 110 4.02 -10.98 -2.24
C ALA A 110 2.98 -9.96 -2.67
N ASP A 111 3.16 -9.34 -3.81
CA ASP A 111 2.42 -8.22 -4.36
C ASP A 111 1.24 -8.63 -5.26
N ILE A 112 1.09 -9.94 -5.52
CA ILE A 112 0.03 -10.45 -6.39
C ILE A 112 -0.80 -11.58 -5.77
N ASP A 113 -1.99 -11.79 -6.33
CA ASP A 113 -2.85 -12.96 -6.15
C ASP A 113 -3.15 -13.58 -7.50
N THR A 114 -2.98 -14.90 -7.61
CA THR A 114 -3.26 -15.66 -8.83
C THR A 114 -4.35 -16.70 -8.59
N PRO A 115 -5.00 -17.19 -9.65
CA PRO A 115 -5.97 -18.29 -9.52
C PRO A 115 -5.33 -19.52 -8.90
N GLU A 116 -6.07 -20.16 -8.00
CA GLU A 116 -5.63 -21.37 -7.28
C GLU A 116 -5.69 -22.61 -8.17
N LEU A 117 -4.67 -23.48 -8.01
CA LEU A 117 -4.61 -24.75 -8.72
C LEU A 117 -4.82 -25.98 -7.83
N SER A 118 -4.75 -25.81 -6.48
CA SER A 118 -4.76 -26.95 -5.57
C SER A 118 -5.64 -26.73 -4.33
N PRO A 119 -6.96 -27.01 -4.40
CA PRO A 119 -7.78 -27.28 -5.59
C PRO A 119 -8.30 -25.98 -6.24
N PRO A 120 -8.54 -25.94 -7.54
CA PRO A 120 -9.28 -24.87 -8.18
C PRO A 120 -10.77 -24.95 -7.80
N ARG A 121 -11.42 -23.81 -7.67
CA ARG A 121 -12.85 -23.71 -7.29
C ARG A 121 -13.80 -23.91 -8.46
N CYS A 122 -13.30 -23.71 -9.69
CA CYS A 122 -14.04 -23.92 -10.93
C CYS A 122 -13.08 -24.09 -12.11
N GLU A 123 -13.61 -24.51 -13.25
CA GLU A 123 -12.82 -24.74 -14.47
C GLU A 123 -12.19 -23.45 -15.01
N ALA A 124 -12.87 -22.32 -14.93
CA ALA A 124 -12.32 -21.02 -15.34
C ALA A 124 -11.09 -20.64 -14.49
N GLU A 125 -11.13 -20.87 -13.17
CA GLU A 125 -10.01 -20.66 -12.26
C GLU A 125 -8.85 -21.58 -12.62
N ARG A 126 -9.12 -22.87 -12.86
CA ARG A 126 -8.11 -23.85 -13.26
C ARG A 126 -7.38 -23.44 -14.54
N ILE A 127 -8.13 -23.09 -15.61
CA ILE A 127 -7.55 -22.68 -16.90
C ILE A 127 -6.67 -21.43 -16.73
N LYS A 128 -7.16 -20.43 -16.01
CA LYS A 128 -6.42 -19.19 -15.78
C LYS A 128 -5.20 -19.43 -14.88
N GLY A 129 -5.31 -20.30 -13.88
CA GLY A 129 -4.20 -20.66 -12.99
C GLY A 129 -3.08 -21.40 -13.76
N GLU A 130 -3.41 -22.33 -14.65
CA GLU A 130 -2.42 -23.00 -15.50
C GLU A 130 -1.73 -21.99 -16.47
N ALA A 131 -2.47 -21.03 -17.00
CA ALA A 131 -1.89 -19.97 -17.80
C ALA A 131 -0.93 -19.10 -17.00
N ALA A 132 -1.33 -18.67 -15.77
CA ALA A 132 -0.48 -17.89 -14.86
C ALA A 132 0.81 -18.64 -14.49
N LYS A 133 0.71 -19.93 -14.15
CA LYS A 133 1.84 -20.81 -13.84
C LYS A 133 2.80 -20.94 -15.02
N SER A 134 2.29 -21.20 -16.21
CA SER A 134 3.11 -21.31 -17.42
C SER A 134 3.78 -19.98 -17.76
N ARG A 135 3.07 -18.86 -17.55
CA ARG A 135 3.62 -17.53 -17.79
C ARG A 135 4.71 -17.16 -16.80
N LEU A 136 4.53 -17.47 -15.50
CA LEU A 136 5.57 -17.27 -14.50
C LEU A 136 6.82 -18.06 -14.83
N LEU A 137 6.69 -19.33 -15.26
CA LEU A 137 7.81 -20.15 -15.72
C LEU A 137 8.57 -19.47 -16.85
N ALA A 138 7.87 -18.98 -17.87
CA ALA A 138 8.49 -18.26 -18.97
C ALA A 138 9.20 -16.98 -18.51
N LEU A 139 8.57 -16.23 -17.61
CA LEU A 139 9.16 -15.00 -17.06
C LEU A 139 10.43 -15.30 -16.26
N LEU A 140 10.46 -16.31 -15.40
CA LEU A 140 11.65 -16.65 -14.62
C LEU A 140 12.81 -17.12 -15.52
N ASN A 141 12.52 -17.87 -16.59
CA ASN A 141 13.52 -18.37 -17.54
C ASN A 141 13.99 -17.31 -18.57
N ALA A 142 13.32 -16.17 -18.68
CA ALA A 142 13.65 -15.16 -19.69
C ALA A 142 14.94 -14.38 -19.39
N GLY A 143 15.61 -14.60 -18.25
CA GLY A 143 16.88 -13.98 -17.89
C GLY A 143 17.02 -13.72 -16.40
N LYS A 144 18.08 -13.00 -16.04
CA LYS A 144 18.37 -12.67 -14.64
C LYS A 144 17.24 -11.85 -14.02
N PHE A 145 17.04 -12.01 -12.71
CA PHE A 145 16.04 -11.32 -11.92
C PHE A 145 16.58 -10.94 -10.53
N SER A 146 15.80 -10.21 -9.77
CA SER A 146 16.07 -9.83 -8.39
C SER A 146 14.90 -10.22 -7.49
N LEU A 147 15.20 -10.56 -6.24
CA LEU A 147 14.23 -10.81 -5.18
C LEU A 147 14.37 -9.72 -4.11
N ALA A 148 13.29 -9.04 -3.80
CA ALA A 148 13.25 -8.06 -2.73
C ALA A 148 12.29 -8.52 -1.62
N ALA A 149 12.77 -8.54 -0.37
CA ALA A 149 11.94 -8.77 0.79
C ALA A 149 11.07 -7.53 1.06
N GLY A 150 9.81 -7.76 1.44
CA GLY A 150 8.92 -6.71 1.93
C GLY A 150 9.04 -6.53 3.44
N PHE A 151 8.02 -5.90 4.04
CA PHE A 151 7.94 -5.67 5.48
C PHE A 151 7.96 -6.98 6.30
N ARG A 152 7.36 -8.04 5.77
CA ARG A 152 7.30 -9.36 6.39
C ARG A 152 8.11 -10.36 5.56
N ASP A 153 9.02 -11.10 6.19
CA ASP A 153 9.91 -12.03 5.49
C ASP A 153 9.21 -13.31 5.05
N GLU A 154 8.31 -13.84 5.91
CA GLU A 154 7.62 -15.11 5.68
C GLU A 154 6.13 -15.01 5.94
N ASP A 155 5.36 -15.91 5.32
CA ASP A 155 3.96 -16.12 5.66
C ASP A 155 3.78 -17.22 6.72
N LYS A 156 2.54 -17.45 7.11
CA LYS A 156 2.19 -18.48 8.11
C LYS A 156 2.47 -19.93 7.67
N TYR A 157 2.81 -20.12 6.41
CA TYR A 157 3.16 -21.44 5.84
C TYR A 157 4.67 -21.59 5.61
N GLY A 158 5.48 -20.64 6.07
CA GLY A 158 6.95 -20.65 5.92
C GLY A 158 7.42 -20.34 4.50
N ARG A 159 6.56 -19.74 3.63
CA ARG A 159 7.01 -19.30 2.32
C ARG A 159 7.65 -17.92 2.45
N LYS A 160 8.80 -17.73 1.81
CA LYS A 160 9.46 -16.42 1.74
C LYS A 160 8.63 -15.47 0.88
N LEU A 161 8.30 -14.32 1.42
CA LEU A 161 7.55 -13.29 0.71
C LEU A 161 8.51 -12.36 -0.04
N ARG A 162 8.45 -12.37 -1.36
CA ARG A 162 9.35 -11.59 -2.22
C ARG A 162 8.58 -10.91 -3.35
N THR A 163 8.99 -9.69 -3.66
CA THR A 163 8.71 -9.11 -4.98
C THR A 163 9.79 -9.58 -5.93
N VAL A 164 9.40 -10.04 -7.11
CA VAL A 164 10.31 -10.50 -8.16
C VAL A 164 10.38 -9.45 -9.23
N SER A 165 11.57 -8.96 -9.57
CA SER A 165 11.73 -7.92 -10.57
C SER A 165 12.83 -8.23 -11.59
N ARG A 166 12.70 -7.63 -12.77
CA ARG A 166 13.73 -7.62 -13.82
C ARG A 166 13.87 -6.22 -14.39
N ALA A 167 15.10 -5.71 -14.43
CA ALA A 167 15.41 -4.34 -14.86
C ALA A 167 14.50 -3.29 -14.15
N GLY A 168 14.22 -3.53 -12.86
CA GLY A 168 13.39 -2.66 -12.04
C GLY A 168 11.87 -2.80 -12.24
N ASN A 169 11.39 -3.64 -13.15
CA ASN A 169 9.96 -3.90 -13.37
C ASN A 169 9.53 -5.17 -12.64
N SER A 170 8.39 -5.12 -11.92
CA SER A 170 7.84 -6.30 -11.26
C SER A 170 7.37 -7.33 -12.28
N LEU A 171 7.73 -8.60 -12.09
CA LEU A 171 7.16 -9.70 -12.85
C LEU A 171 5.69 -9.95 -12.46
N GLY A 172 5.31 -9.56 -11.25
CA GLY A 172 3.91 -9.55 -10.80
C GLY A 172 3.07 -8.57 -11.62
N ASP A 173 3.59 -7.36 -11.87
CA ASP A 173 2.89 -6.37 -12.69
C ASP A 173 2.68 -6.84 -14.14
N VAL A 174 3.62 -7.61 -14.67
CA VAL A 174 3.45 -8.25 -16.01
C VAL A 174 2.26 -9.22 -15.99
N LEU A 175 2.18 -10.08 -14.98
CA LEU A 175 1.05 -11.01 -14.83
C LEU A 175 -0.29 -10.29 -14.63
N ILE A 176 -0.30 -9.18 -13.89
CA ILE A 176 -1.49 -8.32 -13.71
C ILE A 176 -1.90 -7.71 -15.05
N GLY A 177 -0.97 -7.13 -15.79
CA GLY A 177 -1.23 -6.52 -17.10
C GLY A 177 -1.78 -7.51 -18.13
N GLU A 178 -1.42 -8.78 -18.02
CA GLU A 178 -1.91 -9.87 -18.85
C GLU A 178 -3.24 -10.49 -18.32
N GLY A 179 -3.76 -9.98 -17.19
CA GLY A 179 -4.99 -10.46 -16.56
C GLY A 179 -4.87 -11.85 -15.91
N LEU A 180 -3.64 -12.31 -15.66
CA LEU A 180 -3.31 -13.59 -15.04
C LEU A 180 -3.14 -13.51 -13.51
N ALA A 181 -3.03 -12.29 -12.99
CA ALA A 181 -2.95 -11.98 -11.58
C ALA A 181 -3.77 -10.74 -11.24
N ARG A 182 -3.92 -10.45 -9.97
CA ARG A 182 -4.43 -9.19 -9.39
C ARG A 182 -3.41 -8.68 -8.39
N SER A 183 -3.40 -7.37 -8.14
CA SER A 183 -2.64 -6.81 -7.02
C SER A 183 -3.16 -7.39 -5.71
N TRP A 184 -2.24 -7.75 -4.81
CA TRP A 184 -2.59 -8.22 -3.48
C TRP A 184 -3.08 -7.06 -2.61
N ASP A 185 -4.33 -7.11 -2.16
CA ASP A 185 -4.96 -6.11 -1.28
C ASP A 185 -5.13 -6.59 0.17
N GLY A 186 -4.55 -7.76 0.51
CA GLY A 186 -4.66 -8.37 1.83
C GLY A 186 -5.69 -9.50 1.91
N ALA A 187 -6.48 -9.72 0.88
CA ALA A 187 -7.50 -10.76 0.82
C ALA A 187 -7.45 -11.57 -0.49
N ARG A 188 -7.99 -12.79 -0.45
CA ARG A 188 -8.20 -13.61 -1.65
C ARG A 188 -9.60 -13.40 -2.19
N HIS A 189 -9.69 -13.07 -3.46
CA HIS A 189 -10.96 -12.91 -4.17
C HIS A 189 -11.23 -14.09 -5.10
N GLY A 190 -12.51 -14.34 -5.40
CA GLY A 190 -12.91 -15.40 -6.32
C GLY A 190 -12.43 -15.13 -7.76
N TRP A 191 -12.07 -16.19 -8.46
CA TRP A 191 -11.70 -16.18 -9.88
C TRP A 191 -12.78 -16.84 -10.75
N CYS A 192 -13.82 -17.39 -10.13
CA CYS A 192 -14.97 -17.95 -10.80
C CYS A 192 -15.99 -16.86 -11.17
N GLN A 193 -16.65 -16.98 -12.33
CA GLN A 193 -17.74 -16.09 -12.69
C GLN A 193 -18.92 -16.35 -11.73
N GLY A 194 -19.43 -15.31 -11.07
CA GLY A 194 -20.58 -15.39 -10.17
C GLY A 194 -20.27 -15.46 -8.68
N GLY A 195 -19.04 -15.10 -8.25
CA GLY A 195 -18.65 -14.90 -6.86
C GLY A 195 -18.46 -13.42 -6.53
#